data_6c77402c5d65776ffa8e6a4dea61529d
#
_entry.id   6c77402c5d65776ffa8e6a4dea61529d
#
_cell.length_a   1.000
_cell.length_b   1.000
_cell.length_c   1.000
_cell.angle_alpha   90.00
_cell.angle_beta   90.00
_cell.angle_gamma   90.00
#
_symmetry.space_group_name_H-M   'P 1'
#
loop_
_entity.id
_entity.type
_entity.pdbx_description
1 polymer ?
#
loop_
_entity_poly.entity_id
_entity_poly.type
_entity_poly.pdbx_seq_one_letter_code
_entity_poly.pdbx_strand_id
1 'polypeptide(L)'
;MIIELLTAAGLTLFSPANATLPTAENVSNEKSAVCLAKNMYYEARNQGTAGQLAVTAVVLNRVRDKRFPNNICEVIEQGPIRESWKQNGEFYPIKNKCQFSWYCDGKSDDPKDKIIYQRFLTIAHAILYNELTFVDITDGAVFYHADYVTPGWAKSKTKTIEIQDHIFYTWKKQK
;
A
#
# COMPACT_ATOMS: atom_id res chain seq x y z
N MET A 1 61.09 -21.74 41.17
CA MET A 1 59.83 -21.23 41.81
C MET A 1 59.15 -20.41 40.71
N ILE A 2 58.22 -21.05 39.99
CA ILE A 2 57.54 -20.50 38.79
C ILE A 2 56.17 -20.02 39.27
N ILE A 3 55.89 -18.74 39.09
CA ILE A 3 54.61 -18.12 39.41
C ILE A 3 53.76 -18.15 38.10
N GLU A 4 52.72 -18.96 38.13
CA GLU A 4 51.69 -18.96 37.05
C GLU A 4 50.78 -17.72 37.18
N LEU A 5 50.72 -16.92 36.09
CA LEU A 5 49.72 -15.86 35.92
C LEU A 5 48.40 -16.48 35.42
N LEU A 6 47.39 -16.48 36.26
CA LEU A 6 46.01 -16.77 35.89
C LEU A 6 45.44 -15.55 35.16
N THR A 7 45.24 -15.67 33.87
CA THR A 7 44.47 -14.68 33.08
C THR A 7 42.98 -14.91 33.30
N ALA A 8 42.32 -13.98 33.96
CA ALA A 8 40.87 -13.95 34.08
C ALA A 8 40.21 -13.63 32.71
N ALA A 9 39.60 -14.62 32.09
CA ALA A 9 38.76 -14.40 30.92
C ALA A 9 37.50 -13.61 31.32
N GLY A 10 37.44 -12.35 30.90
CA GLY A 10 36.25 -11.51 31.09
C GLY A 10 35.06 -12.04 30.30
N LEU A 11 34.04 -12.55 30.99
CA LEU A 11 32.74 -12.79 30.41
C LEU A 11 32.11 -11.43 30.09
N THR A 12 32.09 -11.05 28.81
CA THR A 12 31.24 -9.94 28.35
C THR A 12 29.81 -10.43 28.34
N LEU A 13 29.03 -10.00 29.34
CA LEU A 13 27.57 -10.15 29.36
C LEU A 13 27.02 -9.34 28.18
N PHE A 14 26.58 -10.00 27.13
CA PHE A 14 25.72 -9.41 26.13
C PHE A 14 24.42 -8.98 26.81
N SER A 15 24.30 -7.68 27.06
CA SER A 15 23.03 -7.08 27.48
C SER A 15 22.07 -7.23 26.31
N PRO A 16 20.88 -7.84 26.45
CA PRO A 16 19.92 -7.86 25.37
C PRO A 16 19.62 -6.42 24.98
N ALA A 17 19.81 -6.09 23.71
CA ALA A 17 19.40 -4.80 23.19
C ALA A 17 17.95 -4.56 23.63
N ASN A 18 17.69 -3.43 24.30
CA ASN A 18 16.35 -3.04 24.71
C ASN A 18 15.46 -2.98 23.48
N ALA A 19 14.69 -4.06 23.26
CA ALA A 19 13.64 -4.05 22.26
C ALA A 19 12.59 -3.04 22.75
N THR A 20 12.67 -1.81 22.27
CA THR A 20 11.64 -0.81 22.51
C THR A 20 10.34 -1.31 21.90
N LEU A 21 9.26 -1.33 22.68
CA LEU A 21 7.94 -1.65 22.15
C LEU A 21 7.61 -0.69 21.00
N PRO A 22 7.02 -1.19 19.89
CA PRO A 22 6.67 -0.34 18.76
C PRO A 22 5.69 0.76 19.21
N THR A 23 5.92 1.98 18.74
CA THR A 23 5.00 3.09 18.97
C THR A 23 3.70 2.89 18.19
N ALA A 24 2.62 3.56 18.58
CA ALA A 24 1.36 3.52 17.83
C ALA A 24 1.53 3.95 16.38
N GLU A 25 2.43 4.91 16.10
CA GLU A 25 2.78 5.35 14.75
C GLU A 25 3.47 4.23 13.94
N ASN A 26 4.42 3.52 14.53
CA ASN A 26 5.08 2.40 13.86
C ASN A 26 4.12 1.26 13.54
N VAL A 27 3.17 0.97 14.42
CA VAL A 27 2.11 -0.03 14.18
C VAL A 27 1.18 0.40 13.04
N SER A 28 0.83 1.70 12.98
CA SER A 28 0.00 2.26 11.91
C SER A 28 0.72 2.22 10.56
N ASN A 29 2.02 2.54 10.53
CA ASN A 29 2.84 2.49 9.33
C ASN A 29 3.03 1.06 8.82
N GLU A 30 3.23 0.09 9.72
CA GLU A 30 3.34 -1.33 9.36
C GLU A 30 2.07 -1.84 8.67
N LYS A 31 0.89 -1.57 9.24
CA LYS A 31 -0.39 -1.91 8.63
C LYS A 31 -0.56 -1.24 7.26
N SER A 32 -0.21 0.03 7.16
CA SER A 32 -0.26 0.80 5.91
C SER A 32 0.67 0.23 4.84
N ALA A 33 1.88 -0.22 5.23
CA ALA A 33 2.82 -0.86 4.31
C ALA A 33 2.28 -2.17 3.75
N VAL A 34 1.66 -3.00 4.59
CA VAL A 34 1.00 -4.24 4.17
C VAL A 34 -0.12 -3.96 3.17
N CYS A 35 -1.00 -2.99 3.45
CA CYS A 35 -2.07 -2.59 2.53
C CYS A 35 -1.51 -2.09 1.19
N LEU A 36 -0.52 -1.20 1.23
CA LEU A 36 0.10 -0.64 0.04
C LEU A 36 0.80 -1.70 -0.82
N ALA A 37 1.55 -2.61 -0.18
CA ALA A 37 2.22 -3.72 -0.85
C ALA A 37 1.23 -4.69 -1.51
N LYS A 38 0.13 -5.01 -0.84
CA LYS A 38 -0.95 -5.82 -1.44
C LYS A 38 -1.55 -5.12 -2.67
N ASN A 39 -1.80 -3.82 -2.57
CA ASN A 39 -2.33 -3.08 -3.71
C ASN A 39 -1.37 -3.09 -4.90
N MET A 40 -0.08 -2.83 -4.68
CA MET A 40 0.96 -2.95 -5.72
C MET A 40 0.98 -4.35 -6.34
N TYR A 41 0.85 -5.39 -5.52
CA TYR A 41 0.86 -6.78 -5.98
C TYR A 41 -0.33 -7.10 -6.89
N TYR A 42 -1.54 -6.74 -6.50
CA TYR A 42 -2.73 -7.09 -7.24
C TYR A 42 -2.97 -6.22 -8.47
N GLU A 43 -2.63 -4.95 -8.40
CA GLU A 43 -2.89 -3.98 -9.46
C GLU A 43 -1.72 -3.87 -10.47
N ALA A 44 -0.48 -4.10 -10.04
CA ALA A 44 0.68 -3.72 -10.86
C ALA A 44 1.83 -4.73 -10.86
N ARG A 45 1.65 -5.97 -10.38
CA ARG A 45 2.78 -6.93 -10.37
C ARG A 45 3.34 -7.26 -11.74
N ASN A 46 2.52 -7.16 -12.79
CA ASN A 46 2.92 -7.42 -14.18
C ASN A 46 3.47 -6.18 -14.88
N GLN A 47 3.44 -5.02 -14.21
CA GLN A 47 3.94 -3.76 -14.72
C GLN A 47 5.42 -3.58 -14.39
N GLY A 48 6.11 -2.79 -15.19
CA GLY A 48 7.45 -2.31 -14.83
C GLY A 48 7.41 -1.32 -13.65
N THR A 49 8.57 -0.91 -13.18
CA THR A 49 8.70 -0.04 -12.01
C THR A 49 7.86 1.24 -12.11
N ALA A 50 7.80 1.87 -13.28
CA ALA A 50 6.99 3.08 -13.49
C ALA A 50 5.51 2.83 -13.24
N GLY A 51 4.92 1.74 -13.76
CA GLY A 51 3.52 1.39 -13.51
C GLY A 51 3.24 1.08 -12.04
N GLN A 52 4.15 0.38 -11.37
CA GLN A 52 4.06 0.07 -9.94
C GLN A 52 4.06 1.35 -9.09
N LEU A 53 4.95 2.31 -9.40
CA LEU A 53 4.99 3.60 -8.70
C LEU A 53 3.78 4.47 -9.03
N ALA A 54 3.28 4.43 -10.26
CA ALA A 54 2.10 5.19 -10.67
C ALA A 54 0.82 4.75 -9.93
N VAL A 55 0.60 3.44 -9.81
CA VAL A 55 -0.52 2.90 -9.00
C VAL A 55 -0.39 3.28 -7.52
N THR A 56 0.84 3.25 -6.99
CA THR A 56 1.14 3.70 -5.63
C THR A 56 0.84 5.18 -5.45
N ALA A 57 1.24 6.03 -6.42
CA ALA A 57 0.96 7.46 -6.39
C ALA A 57 -0.53 7.76 -6.28
N VAL A 58 -1.40 7.03 -7.00
CA VAL A 58 -2.86 7.20 -6.90
C VAL A 58 -3.36 6.95 -5.48
N VAL A 59 -2.89 5.91 -4.78
CA VAL A 59 -3.27 5.66 -3.39
C VAL A 59 -2.85 6.82 -2.49
N LEU A 60 -1.59 7.27 -2.60
CA LEU A 60 -1.05 8.36 -1.78
C LEU A 60 -1.73 9.71 -2.09
N ASN A 61 -2.08 9.97 -3.36
CA ASN A 61 -2.83 11.16 -3.75
C ASN A 61 -4.25 11.15 -3.19
N ARG A 62 -4.92 9.99 -3.18
CA ARG A 62 -6.23 9.84 -2.54
C ARG A 62 -6.17 10.13 -1.05
N VAL A 63 -5.19 9.62 -0.32
CA VAL A 63 -4.99 9.92 1.11
C VAL A 63 -4.85 11.42 1.37
N ARG A 64 -4.24 12.18 0.45
CA ARG A 64 -4.07 13.64 0.56
C ARG A 64 -5.30 14.43 0.12
N ASP A 65 -6.20 13.83 -0.64
CA ASP A 65 -7.39 14.48 -1.19
C ASP A 65 -8.57 14.30 -0.22
N LYS A 66 -9.11 15.40 0.31
CA LYS A 66 -10.20 15.42 1.29
C LYS A 66 -11.49 14.69 0.87
N ARG A 67 -11.60 14.30 -0.40
CA ARG A 67 -12.74 13.53 -0.95
C ARG A 67 -12.62 12.03 -0.72
N PHE A 68 -11.48 11.57 -0.23
CA PHE A 68 -11.18 10.18 0.08
C PHE A 68 -10.85 10.02 1.56
N PRO A 69 -10.81 8.79 2.08
CA PRO A 69 -10.29 8.51 3.41
C PRO A 69 -8.84 9.00 3.55
N ASN A 70 -8.46 9.42 4.75
CA ASN A 70 -7.11 9.88 5.06
C ASN A 70 -6.14 8.77 5.51
N ASN A 71 -6.50 7.53 5.27
CA ASN A 71 -5.73 6.34 5.65
C ASN A 71 -5.55 5.43 4.44
N ILE A 72 -4.35 4.86 4.26
CA ILE A 72 -3.99 4.02 3.12
C ILE A 72 -4.88 2.79 3.01
N CYS A 73 -5.08 2.06 4.12
CA CYS A 73 -5.92 0.87 4.09
C CYS A 73 -7.38 1.21 3.76
N GLU A 74 -7.92 2.28 4.34
CA GLU A 74 -9.28 2.71 4.06
C GLU A 74 -9.48 3.17 2.60
N VAL A 75 -8.48 3.82 2.00
CA VAL A 75 -8.50 4.15 0.56
C VAL A 75 -8.53 2.89 -0.30
N ILE A 76 -7.75 1.88 0.07
CA ILE A 76 -7.65 0.62 -0.67
C ILE A 76 -8.92 -0.23 -0.51
N GLU A 77 -9.44 -0.28 0.69
CA GLU A 77 -10.62 -1.06 1.06
C GLU A 77 -11.95 -0.36 0.72
N GLN A 78 -11.88 0.86 0.18
CA GLN A 78 -13.05 1.68 -0.09
C GLN A 78 -14.03 1.00 -1.05
N GLY A 79 -15.29 0.91 -0.62
CA GLY A 79 -16.37 0.37 -1.40
C GLY A 79 -17.69 0.38 -0.64
N PRO A 80 -18.83 0.15 -1.31
CA PRO A 80 -20.09 -0.01 -0.62
C PRO A 80 -20.10 -1.30 0.20
N ILE A 81 -20.68 -1.22 1.38
CA ILE A 81 -20.83 -2.32 2.31
C ILE A 81 -22.31 -2.69 2.46
N ARG A 82 -22.56 -3.91 2.89
CA ARG A 82 -23.89 -4.39 3.28
C ARG A 82 -23.82 -5.12 4.63
N GLU A 83 -24.87 -5.06 5.38
CA GLU A 83 -24.99 -5.85 6.59
C GLU A 83 -25.07 -7.36 6.26
N SER A 84 -24.54 -8.17 7.15
CA SER A 84 -24.68 -9.63 7.12
C SER A 84 -26.15 -10.02 7.09
N TRP A 85 -26.49 -11.09 6.37
CA TRP A 85 -27.84 -11.65 6.37
C TRP A 85 -28.32 -12.10 7.77
N LYS A 86 -27.36 -12.31 8.71
CA LYS A 86 -27.65 -12.64 10.11
C LYS A 86 -28.10 -11.43 10.94
N GLN A 87 -28.03 -10.22 10.39
CA GLN A 87 -28.40 -8.98 11.07
C GLN A 87 -27.75 -8.81 12.46
N ASN A 88 -26.47 -9.22 12.54
CA ASN A 88 -25.67 -9.24 13.78
C ASN A 88 -24.77 -8.00 13.93
N GLY A 89 -24.97 -6.97 13.13
CA GLY A 89 -24.12 -5.76 13.10
C GLY A 89 -22.80 -5.93 12.36
N GLU A 90 -22.56 -7.08 11.73
CA GLU A 90 -21.39 -7.27 10.87
C GLU A 90 -21.65 -6.77 9.46
N PHE A 91 -20.71 -6.01 8.89
CA PHE A 91 -20.79 -5.46 7.55
C PHE A 91 -19.70 -6.04 6.67
N TYR A 92 -20.05 -6.31 5.41
CA TYR A 92 -19.15 -6.88 4.42
C TYR A 92 -19.15 -6.06 3.14
N PRO A 93 -18.01 -5.93 2.45
CA PRO A 93 -17.96 -5.30 1.14
C PRO A 93 -18.89 -5.98 0.14
N ILE A 94 -19.54 -5.19 -0.70
CA ILE A 94 -20.34 -5.75 -1.78
C ILE A 94 -19.39 -6.26 -2.86
N LYS A 95 -19.53 -7.56 -3.19
CA LYS A 95 -18.66 -8.24 -4.16
C LYS A 95 -18.55 -7.46 -5.48
N ASN A 96 -17.32 -7.28 -5.96
CA ASN A 96 -16.96 -6.60 -7.21
C ASN A 96 -17.40 -5.12 -7.29
N LYS A 97 -17.59 -4.44 -6.14
CA LYS A 97 -17.98 -3.02 -6.08
C LYS A 97 -16.93 -2.13 -5.43
N CYS A 98 -15.79 -2.68 -4.98
CA CYS A 98 -14.73 -1.91 -4.36
C CYS A 98 -13.94 -1.10 -5.38
N GLN A 99 -13.28 -0.03 -4.91
CA GLN A 99 -12.42 0.83 -5.72
C GLN A 99 -11.25 0.04 -6.33
N PHE A 100 -10.66 -0.85 -5.53
CA PHE A 100 -9.70 -1.84 -5.96
C PHE A 100 -10.39 -3.20 -5.96
N SER A 101 -10.62 -3.75 -7.15
CA SER A 101 -11.52 -4.89 -7.36
C SER A 101 -11.06 -6.16 -6.63
N TRP A 102 -9.74 -6.34 -6.47
CA TRP A 102 -9.16 -7.51 -5.81
C TRP A 102 -9.61 -7.64 -4.34
N TYR A 103 -9.83 -6.52 -3.64
CA TYR A 103 -10.21 -6.51 -2.21
C TYR A 103 -11.57 -7.16 -1.95
N CYS A 104 -12.49 -7.12 -2.91
CA CYS A 104 -13.83 -7.69 -2.73
C CYS A 104 -14.30 -8.56 -3.90
N ASP A 105 -13.37 -9.22 -4.61
CA ASP A 105 -13.70 -10.16 -5.69
C ASP A 105 -14.13 -11.54 -5.15
N GLY A 106 -14.00 -11.76 -3.86
CA GLY A 106 -14.36 -13.00 -3.16
C GLY A 106 -13.29 -14.08 -3.23
N LYS A 107 -12.08 -13.73 -3.64
CA LYS A 107 -10.90 -14.60 -3.58
C LYS A 107 -10.08 -14.29 -2.33
N SER A 108 -9.04 -15.10 -2.09
CA SER A 108 -8.09 -14.82 -1.02
C SER A 108 -7.19 -13.65 -1.37
N ASP A 109 -7.05 -12.70 -0.43
CA ASP A 109 -6.13 -11.57 -0.50
C ASP A 109 -4.72 -11.93 -0.01
N ASP A 110 -4.39 -13.21 0.05
CA ASP A 110 -3.04 -13.67 0.35
C ASP A 110 -2.21 -13.76 -0.95
N PRO A 111 -1.16 -12.95 -1.11
CA PRO A 111 -0.33 -12.96 -2.30
C PRO A 111 0.33 -14.33 -2.51
N LYS A 112 0.12 -14.95 -3.67
CA LYS A 112 0.65 -16.30 -3.97
C LYS A 112 2.15 -16.28 -4.21
N ASP A 113 2.66 -15.29 -4.93
CA ASP A 113 4.09 -15.10 -5.13
C ASP A 113 4.67 -14.28 -3.98
N LYS A 114 5.24 -14.99 -3.00
CA LYS A 114 5.79 -14.37 -1.79
C LYS A 114 7.05 -13.55 -2.08
N ILE A 115 7.82 -13.89 -3.10
CA ILE A 115 9.04 -13.17 -3.47
C ILE A 115 8.68 -11.78 -4.02
N ILE A 116 7.76 -11.74 -4.97
CA ILE A 116 7.27 -10.46 -5.54
C ILE A 116 6.59 -9.63 -4.45
N TYR A 117 5.76 -10.25 -3.61
CA TYR A 117 5.10 -9.54 -2.51
C TYR A 117 6.10 -8.95 -1.52
N GLN A 118 7.14 -9.70 -1.12
CA GLN A 118 8.17 -9.20 -0.21
C GLN A 118 8.91 -7.99 -0.79
N ARG A 119 9.19 -7.99 -2.10
CA ARG A 119 9.75 -6.83 -2.78
C ARG A 119 8.86 -5.61 -2.64
N PHE A 120 7.54 -5.76 -2.87
CA PHE A 120 6.60 -4.64 -2.71
C PHE A 120 6.47 -4.18 -1.27
N LEU A 121 6.54 -5.09 -0.31
CA LEU A 121 6.54 -4.73 1.11
C LEU A 121 7.76 -3.89 1.48
N THR A 122 8.95 -4.25 0.98
CA THR A 122 10.17 -3.46 1.15
C THR A 122 10.03 -2.06 0.54
N ILE A 123 9.47 -1.94 -0.66
CA ILE A 123 9.23 -0.64 -1.31
C ILE A 123 8.21 0.19 -0.50
N ALA A 124 7.12 -0.42 -0.04
CA ALA A 124 6.12 0.25 0.76
C ALA A 124 6.69 0.79 2.07
N HIS A 125 7.52 0.01 2.77
CA HIS A 125 8.23 0.46 3.96
C HIS A 125 9.14 1.66 3.65
N ALA A 126 9.99 1.55 2.61
CA ALA A 126 10.91 2.62 2.25
C ALA A 126 10.17 3.94 1.93
N ILE A 127 8.98 3.87 1.33
CA ILE A 127 8.13 5.05 1.08
C ILE A 127 7.57 5.62 2.39
N LEU A 128 7.03 4.78 3.27
CA LEU A 128 6.30 5.22 4.46
C LEU A 128 7.21 5.66 5.60
N TYR A 129 8.42 5.11 5.68
CA TYR A 129 9.44 5.51 6.65
C TYR A 129 10.40 6.59 6.11
N ASN A 130 10.10 7.17 4.94
CA ASN A 130 10.91 8.20 4.29
C ASN A 130 12.37 7.78 4.00
N GLU A 131 12.60 6.49 3.81
CA GLU A 131 13.92 5.96 3.44
C GLU A 131 14.25 6.25 1.97
N LEU A 132 13.23 6.54 1.16
CA LEU A 132 13.37 7.01 -0.21
C LEU A 132 12.45 8.21 -0.48
N THR A 133 12.90 9.10 -1.37
CA THR A 133 12.06 10.18 -1.88
C THR A 133 11.08 9.63 -2.91
N PHE A 134 9.79 9.62 -2.56
CA PHE A 134 8.74 9.22 -3.50
C PHE A 134 8.31 10.41 -4.36
N VAL A 135 8.44 10.26 -5.67
CA VAL A 135 8.01 11.27 -6.65
C VAL A 135 6.71 10.82 -7.32
N ASP A 136 5.68 11.66 -7.29
CA ASP A 136 4.45 11.42 -8.03
C ASP A 136 4.67 11.67 -9.52
N ILE A 137 4.69 10.59 -10.29
CA ILE A 137 4.85 10.62 -11.74
C ILE A 137 3.52 10.67 -12.49
N THR A 138 2.38 10.79 -11.76
CA THR A 138 1.03 10.75 -12.32
C THR A 138 0.38 12.13 -12.46
N ASP A 139 1.09 13.19 -12.06
CA ASP A 139 0.57 14.58 -12.05
C ASP A 139 -0.70 14.72 -11.20
N GLY A 140 -0.66 14.17 -9.98
CA GLY A 140 -1.76 14.27 -9.02
C GLY A 140 -2.98 13.41 -9.35
N ALA A 141 -2.80 12.33 -10.14
CA ALA A 141 -3.91 11.46 -10.49
C ALA A 141 -4.52 10.76 -9.26
N VAL A 142 -5.84 10.66 -9.26
CA VAL A 142 -6.64 9.95 -8.23
C VAL A 142 -7.54 8.88 -8.85
N PHE A 143 -7.51 8.72 -10.18
CA PHE A 143 -8.22 7.68 -10.93
C PHE A 143 -7.30 7.10 -12.00
N TYR A 144 -7.52 5.85 -12.34
CA TYR A 144 -6.92 5.20 -13.50
C TYR A 144 -7.79 4.05 -13.99
N HIS A 145 -7.54 3.61 -15.20
CA HIS A 145 -8.06 2.39 -15.77
C HIS A 145 -7.02 1.79 -16.73
N ALA A 146 -7.17 0.51 -17.03
CA ALA A 146 -6.34 -0.13 -18.03
C ALA A 146 -6.64 0.44 -19.43
N ASP A 147 -5.63 0.57 -20.28
CA ASP A 147 -5.70 1.19 -21.61
C ASP A 147 -6.72 0.53 -22.56
N TYR A 148 -6.93 -0.77 -22.38
CA TYR A 148 -7.87 -1.59 -23.17
C TYR A 148 -9.35 -1.46 -22.74
N VAL A 149 -9.66 -0.64 -21.72
CA VAL A 149 -11.05 -0.35 -21.30
C VAL A 149 -11.34 1.15 -21.39
N THR A 150 -12.60 1.51 -21.61
CA THR A 150 -13.03 2.92 -21.64
C THR A 150 -14.22 3.09 -20.68
N PRO A 151 -13.99 3.32 -19.39
CA PRO A 151 -15.07 3.47 -18.44
C PRO A 151 -15.82 4.79 -18.67
N GLY A 152 -17.15 4.76 -18.49
CA GLY A 152 -17.99 5.93 -18.75
C GLY A 152 -17.60 7.19 -17.95
N TRP A 153 -17.06 6.99 -16.76
CA TRP A 153 -16.60 8.08 -15.89
C TRP A 153 -15.38 8.85 -16.44
N ALA A 154 -14.54 8.24 -17.31
CA ALA A 154 -13.32 8.85 -17.82
C ALA A 154 -13.59 10.19 -18.51
N LYS A 155 -14.72 10.30 -19.25
CA LYS A 155 -15.15 11.55 -19.92
C LYS A 155 -15.40 12.72 -18.95
N SER A 156 -15.67 12.42 -17.68
CA SER A 156 -15.91 13.41 -16.62
C SER A 156 -14.65 13.86 -15.89
N LYS A 157 -13.50 13.31 -16.23
CA LYS A 157 -12.20 13.56 -15.61
C LYS A 157 -11.23 14.22 -16.57
N THR A 158 -10.12 14.73 -16.05
CA THR A 158 -9.00 15.24 -16.85
C THR A 158 -7.93 14.18 -16.91
N LYS A 159 -7.60 13.69 -18.12
CA LYS A 159 -6.46 12.79 -18.33
C LYS A 159 -5.17 13.55 -17.95
N THR A 160 -4.32 12.93 -17.15
CA THR A 160 -3.00 13.48 -16.78
C THR A 160 -1.90 12.85 -17.62
N ILE A 161 -1.76 11.54 -17.55
CA ILE A 161 -0.67 10.83 -18.23
C ILE A 161 -1.12 9.38 -18.56
N GLU A 162 -0.35 8.74 -19.42
CA GLU A 162 -0.44 7.31 -19.71
C GLU A 162 0.91 6.68 -19.37
N ILE A 163 0.88 5.64 -18.55
CA ILE A 163 2.07 4.94 -18.09
C ILE A 163 1.82 3.45 -18.23
N GLN A 164 2.57 2.79 -19.13
CA GLN A 164 2.39 1.38 -19.47
C GLN A 164 0.93 1.08 -19.85
N ASP A 165 0.31 0.07 -19.23
CA ASP A 165 -1.04 -0.36 -19.56
C ASP A 165 -2.13 0.44 -18.82
N HIS A 166 -1.81 1.63 -18.26
CA HIS A 166 -2.74 2.43 -17.49
C HIS A 166 -2.83 3.88 -17.95
N ILE A 167 -4.06 4.41 -17.98
CA ILE A 167 -4.36 5.81 -18.25
C ILE A 167 -4.84 6.45 -16.95
N PHE A 168 -4.18 7.55 -16.58
CA PHE A 168 -4.35 8.23 -15.29
C PHE A 168 -5.16 9.52 -15.43
N TYR A 169 -5.94 9.87 -14.40
CA TYR A 169 -6.85 11.01 -14.42
C TYR A 169 -6.91 11.71 -13.06
N THR A 170 -7.15 13.01 -13.12
CA THR A 170 -7.53 13.83 -11.98
C THR A 170 -8.95 14.40 -12.14
N TRP A 171 -9.43 15.10 -11.13
CA TRP A 171 -10.69 15.83 -11.21
C TRP A 171 -10.61 16.93 -12.27
N LYS A 172 -11.72 17.19 -12.97
CA LYS A 172 -11.81 18.41 -13.78
C LYS A 172 -11.67 19.63 -12.87
N LYS A 173 -10.80 20.57 -13.24
CA LYS A 173 -10.74 21.87 -12.58
C LYS A 173 -12.10 22.54 -12.76
N GLN A 174 -12.71 22.93 -11.64
CA GLN A 174 -13.88 23.82 -11.72
C GLN A 174 -13.41 25.16 -12.30
N LYS A 175 -14.12 25.65 -13.32
CA LYS A 175 -13.89 26.99 -13.88
C LYS A 175 -14.39 28.04 -12.93
#